data_6e5d5e6d196849086cd41d4884a1ed8d
#
_entry.id   6e5d5e6d196849086cd41d4884a1ed8d
#
_cell.length_a   1.000
_cell.length_b   1.000
_cell.length_c   1.000
_cell.angle_alpha   90.00
_cell.angle_beta   90.00
_cell.angle_gamma   90.00
#
_symmetry.space_group_name_H-M   'P 1'
#
loop_
_entity.id
_entity.type
_entity.pdbx_description
1 polymer ?
#
loop_
_entity_poly.entity_id
_entity_poly.type
_entity_poly.pdbx_seq_one_letter_code
_entity_poly.pdbx_strand_id
1 'polypeptide(L)'
;KGTLYHYVVTATNDQGTSNRSAELAACSDLPGPWLSKDIGNVGIKGYSKFNGSRFSLEGEGNDIGGTSDGYHFAYAPMTGEGTITARIVRPMSSQWTKPGIMMRKTLDADSPHASVLLLPHWKGALVSRLSKGKPTQVSEITDLGENHIIKKNRLSTPYWVRLIRFRNTFTGYLSSDGNDWKQIGSIEISMGSTFYVGLPACSQLNNVTTTVTYDSVSIPSWRTP
;
A
#
# COMPACT_ATOMS: atom_id res chain seq x y z
N LYS A 1 -16.66 14.20 -0.87
CA LYS A 1 -16.53 15.02 0.37
C LYS A 1 -15.96 14.10 1.42
N GLY A 2 -14.82 14.46 2.05
CA GLY A 2 -14.25 13.73 3.15
C GLY A 2 -15.20 13.66 4.34
N THR A 3 -15.12 12.59 5.13
CA THR A 3 -15.93 12.46 6.35
C THR A 3 -15.34 13.34 7.43
N LEU A 4 -16.14 14.23 8.02
CA LEU A 4 -15.75 15.05 9.16
C LEU A 4 -15.85 14.20 10.44
N TYR A 5 -14.75 14.07 11.14
CA TYR A 5 -14.67 13.39 12.43
C TYR A 5 -14.44 14.42 13.53
N HIS A 6 -15.13 14.22 14.64
CA HIS A 6 -14.97 15.02 15.85
C HIS A 6 -14.31 14.16 16.93
N TYR A 7 -13.18 14.60 17.43
CA TYR A 7 -12.40 13.88 18.43
C TYR A 7 -12.40 14.62 19.76
N VAL A 8 -12.64 13.89 20.81
CA VAL A 8 -12.40 14.33 22.20
C VAL A 8 -11.56 13.27 22.88
N VAL A 9 -10.75 13.69 23.83
CA VAL A 9 -9.90 12.79 24.63
C VAL A 9 -10.37 12.86 26.08
N THR A 10 -10.48 11.72 26.72
CA THR A 10 -10.65 11.59 28.17
C THR A 10 -9.56 10.68 28.72
N ALA A 11 -9.08 10.95 29.93
CA ALA A 11 -8.20 10.06 30.66
C ALA A 11 -8.97 9.38 31.78
N THR A 12 -8.79 8.08 31.98
CA THR A 12 -9.44 7.29 33.03
C THR A 12 -8.39 6.60 33.87
N ASN A 13 -8.56 6.67 35.21
CA ASN A 13 -7.78 5.93 36.20
C ASN A 13 -8.70 5.39 37.27
N ASP A 14 -8.14 4.82 38.33
CA ASP A 14 -8.90 4.23 39.44
C ASP A 14 -9.72 5.28 40.25
N GLN A 15 -9.43 6.58 40.07
CA GLN A 15 -10.15 7.68 40.73
C GLN A 15 -11.29 8.24 39.90
N GLY A 16 -11.39 7.84 38.59
CA GLY A 16 -12.45 8.23 37.69
C GLY A 16 -11.97 8.70 36.32
N THR A 17 -12.86 9.33 35.59
CA THR A 17 -12.61 9.82 34.23
C THR A 17 -12.55 11.35 34.23
N SER A 18 -11.54 11.91 33.56
CA SER A 18 -11.37 13.35 33.40
C SER A 18 -12.52 13.98 32.59
N ASN A 19 -12.64 15.29 32.65
CA ASN A 19 -13.45 16.03 31.68
C ASN A 19 -12.95 15.77 30.25
N ARG A 20 -13.85 15.88 29.30
CA ARG A 20 -13.51 15.83 27.85
C ARG A 20 -12.56 16.98 27.50
N SER A 21 -11.58 16.72 26.65
CA SER A 21 -10.80 17.78 26.02
C SER A 21 -11.70 18.70 25.17
N ALA A 22 -11.16 19.83 24.71
CA ALA A 22 -11.77 20.57 23.62
C ALA A 22 -11.94 19.62 22.40
N GLU A 23 -13.06 19.79 21.70
CA GLU A 23 -13.35 19.03 20.49
C GLU A 23 -12.43 19.50 19.35
N LEU A 24 -11.77 18.55 18.69
CA LEU A 24 -11.02 18.78 17.48
C LEU A 24 -11.75 18.13 16.31
N ALA A 25 -12.12 18.92 15.32
CA ALA A 25 -12.67 18.42 14.07
C ALA A 25 -11.56 18.13 13.07
N ALA A 26 -11.55 16.93 12.49
CA ALA A 26 -10.67 16.56 11.41
C ALA A 26 -11.46 15.95 10.26
N CYS A 27 -11.17 16.38 9.04
CA CYS A 27 -11.77 15.82 7.83
C CYS A 27 -10.81 14.78 7.24
N SER A 28 -11.31 13.57 7.03
CA SER A 28 -10.56 12.57 6.27
C SER A 28 -10.96 12.66 4.81
N ASP A 29 -9.99 12.85 3.93
CA ASP A 29 -10.19 12.78 2.48
C ASP A 29 -10.25 11.33 1.96
N LEU A 30 -10.21 10.36 2.87
CA LEU A 30 -10.34 8.93 2.57
C LEU A 30 -11.65 8.38 3.13
N PRO A 31 -12.27 7.39 2.48
CA PRO A 31 -13.46 6.72 3.01
C PRO A 31 -13.08 5.87 4.22
N GLY A 32 -13.95 5.80 5.23
CA GLY A 32 -13.72 4.84 6.31
C GLY A 32 -13.67 3.40 5.78
N PRO A 33 -12.79 2.58 6.31
CA PRO A 33 -11.83 2.76 7.41
C PRO A 33 -10.40 3.08 6.97
N TRP A 34 -10.22 3.64 5.78
CA TRP A 34 -8.91 4.01 5.26
C TRP A 34 -8.30 5.19 6.02
N LEU A 35 -7.03 5.08 6.28
CA LEU A 35 -6.16 6.10 6.87
C LEU A 35 -4.95 6.31 5.96
N SER A 36 -4.17 7.36 6.21
CA SER A 36 -2.89 7.53 5.53
C SER A 36 -1.80 8.03 6.47
N LYS A 37 -0.56 7.63 6.17
CA LYS A 37 0.62 7.98 6.96
C LYS A 37 1.88 7.86 6.11
N ASP A 38 2.86 8.69 6.42
CA ASP A 38 4.21 8.48 5.94
C ASP A 38 4.88 7.38 6.77
N ILE A 39 5.52 6.46 6.07
CA ILE A 39 6.29 5.35 6.64
C ILE A 39 7.76 5.71 6.56
N GLY A 40 8.46 5.60 7.69
CA GLY A 40 9.86 5.97 7.79
C GLY A 40 10.11 7.46 7.64
N ASN A 41 11.32 7.79 7.18
CA ASN A 41 11.73 9.18 6.99
C ASN A 41 11.43 9.61 5.55
N VAL A 42 10.59 10.62 5.41
CA VAL A 42 10.28 11.29 4.14
C VAL A 42 10.59 12.79 4.29
N GLY A 43 11.15 13.39 3.25
CA GLY A 43 11.48 14.83 3.26
C GLY A 43 10.25 15.70 3.02
N ILE A 44 9.30 15.22 2.22
CA ILE A 44 8.04 15.93 1.94
C ILE A 44 6.88 15.05 2.41
N LYS A 45 6.03 15.62 3.26
CA LYS A 45 4.83 14.93 3.77
C LYS A 45 3.91 14.53 2.64
N GLY A 46 3.52 13.25 2.63
CA GLY A 46 2.60 12.72 1.66
C GLY A 46 1.13 13.04 1.97
N TYR A 47 0.29 12.82 0.97
CA TYR A 47 -1.14 13.09 1.03
C TYR A 47 -1.93 12.03 0.25
N SER A 48 -3.13 11.69 0.75
CA SER A 48 -4.04 10.76 0.09
C SER A 48 -5.45 11.30 0.05
N LYS A 49 -6.13 11.12 -1.08
CA LYS A 49 -7.54 11.49 -1.24
C LYS A 49 -8.31 10.44 -2.04
N PHE A 50 -9.62 10.39 -1.82
CA PHE A 50 -10.56 9.56 -2.55
C PHE A 50 -11.71 10.42 -3.08
N ASN A 51 -12.04 10.29 -4.36
CA ASN A 51 -13.08 11.09 -5.01
C ASN A 51 -14.40 10.33 -5.26
N GLY A 52 -14.61 9.20 -4.58
CA GLY A 52 -15.77 8.32 -4.77
C GLY A 52 -15.50 7.13 -5.70
N SER A 53 -14.45 7.17 -6.52
CA SER A 53 -14.08 6.09 -7.42
C SER A 53 -12.57 5.80 -7.47
N ARG A 54 -11.73 6.79 -7.15
CA ARG A 54 -10.28 6.71 -7.28
C ARG A 54 -9.57 7.21 -6.04
N PHE A 55 -8.55 6.45 -5.64
CA PHE A 55 -7.54 6.90 -4.70
C PHE A 55 -6.43 7.63 -5.47
N SER A 56 -6.06 8.82 -5.00
CA SER A 56 -4.92 9.56 -5.51
C SER A 56 -3.97 9.82 -4.35
N LEU A 57 -2.77 9.28 -4.43
CA LEU A 57 -1.74 9.41 -3.43
C LEU A 57 -0.59 10.23 -3.98
N GLU A 58 -0.18 11.23 -3.22
CA GLU A 58 1.05 11.95 -3.43
C GLU A 58 2.05 11.55 -2.34
N GLY A 59 3.24 11.12 -2.73
CA GLY A 59 4.26 10.65 -1.78
C GLY A 59 5.67 10.87 -2.28
N GLU A 60 6.55 11.11 -1.33
CA GLU A 60 7.98 11.07 -1.47
C GLU A 60 8.52 9.84 -0.73
N GLY A 61 9.76 9.53 -0.90
CA GLY A 61 10.50 8.57 -0.10
C GLY A 61 11.61 7.89 -0.87
N ASN A 62 12.56 7.39 -0.11
CA ASN A 62 13.79 6.82 -0.68
C ASN A 62 13.55 5.49 -1.36
N ASP A 63 12.75 4.62 -0.74
CA ASP A 63 12.47 3.30 -1.29
C ASP A 63 11.41 2.52 -0.48
N ILE A 64 10.83 1.51 -1.13
CA ILE A 64 10.22 0.35 -0.50
C ILE A 64 11.22 -0.77 -0.70
N GLY A 65 12.20 -0.87 0.23
CA GLY A 65 13.37 -1.69 0.00
C GLY A 65 14.38 -1.69 1.14
N GLY A 66 15.50 -2.36 0.93
CA GLY A 66 16.55 -2.45 1.93
C GLY A 66 16.07 -3.00 3.28
N THR A 67 16.58 -2.47 4.37
CA THR A 67 16.22 -2.85 5.73
C THR A 67 15.15 -1.97 6.35
N SER A 68 14.84 -0.82 5.70
CA SER A 68 13.89 0.18 6.18
C SER A 68 13.28 0.94 5.00
N ASP A 69 11.98 1.18 5.05
CA ASP A 69 11.21 1.81 3.98
C ASP A 69 11.06 3.32 4.23
N GLY A 70 10.88 4.10 3.12
CA GLY A 70 10.48 5.50 3.17
C GLY A 70 9.48 5.79 2.06
N TYR A 71 8.18 6.00 2.39
CA TYR A 71 7.12 6.25 1.40
C TYR A 71 5.81 6.70 2.06
N HIS A 72 4.86 7.21 1.27
CA HIS A 72 3.50 7.50 1.74
C HIS A 72 2.57 6.28 1.56
N PHE A 73 1.72 6.01 2.55
CA PHE A 73 0.88 4.82 2.60
C PHE A 73 -0.57 5.17 2.95
N ALA A 74 -1.50 4.88 2.03
CA ALA A 74 -2.93 4.82 2.33
C ALA A 74 -3.25 3.37 2.73
N TYR A 75 -3.82 3.16 3.92
CA TYR A 75 -3.97 1.83 4.49
C TYR A 75 -5.25 1.67 5.30
N ALA A 76 -5.59 0.41 5.52
CA ALA A 76 -6.64 0.00 6.42
C ALA A 76 -6.17 -1.17 7.29
N PRO A 77 -6.61 -1.29 8.55
CA PRO A 77 -6.34 -2.45 9.37
C PRO A 77 -7.10 -3.67 8.83
N MET A 78 -6.50 -4.84 8.94
CA MET A 78 -7.09 -6.11 8.51
C MET A 78 -6.75 -7.23 9.49
N THR A 79 -7.64 -8.22 9.61
CA THR A 79 -7.46 -9.38 10.50
C THR A 79 -7.69 -10.68 9.71
N GLY A 80 -6.84 -11.68 9.97
CA GLY A 80 -6.98 -13.02 9.39
C GLY A 80 -6.46 -13.12 7.96
N GLU A 81 -7.24 -13.71 7.09
CA GLU A 81 -6.95 -13.95 5.68
C GLU A 81 -7.63 -12.89 4.80
N GLY A 82 -7.14 -12.68 3.60
CA GLY A 82 -7.81 -11.77 2.69
C GLY A 82 -7.04 -11.43 1.43
N THR A 83 -7.69 -10.61 0.64
CA THR A 83 -7.19 -10.20 -0.67
C THR A 83 -7.26 -8.69 -0.78
N ILE A 84 -6.25 -8.09 -1.38
CA ILE A 84 -6.35 -6.74 -1.94
C ILE A 84 -6.15 -6.82 -3.44
N THR A 85 -7.01 -6.13 -4.17
CA THR A 85 -6.89 -5.94 -5.62
C THR A 85 -7.00 -4.44 -5.91
N ALA A 86 -6.19 -3.95 -6.84
CA ALA A 86 -6.26 -2.57 -7.31
C ALA A 86 -5.86 -2.50 -8.78
N ARG A 87 -6.38 -1.48 -9.48
CA ARG A 87 -5.89 -1.10 -10.81
C ARG A 87 -5.07 0.19 -10.69
N ILE A 88 -3.85 0.14 -11.14
CA ILE A 88 -2.96 1.31 -11.24
C ILE A 88 -3.31 2.02 -12.55
N VAL A 89 -3.91 3.22 -12.44
CA VAL A 89 -4.53 3.90 -13.60
C VAL A 89 -3.54 4.80 -14.32
N ARG A 90 -2.75 5.54 -13.59
CA ARG A 90 -1.81 6.50 -14.14
C ARG A 90 -0.42 6.25 -13.61
N PRO A 91 0.54 6.14 -14.49
CA PRO A 91 1.94 6.24 -14.11
C PRO A 91 2.25 7.73 -13.79
N MET A 92 2.81 7.98 -12.88
CA MET A 92 3.91 8.49 -12.16
C MET A 92 4.65 9.59 -12.90
N SER A 93 4.94 10.65 -12.17
CA SER A 93 5.83 11.72 -12.60
C SER A 93 7.27 11.25 -12.84
N SER A 94 7.63 10.05 -12.35
CA SER A 94 8.99 9.49 -12.48
C SER A 94 8.95 8.00 -12.85
N GLN A 95 9.92 7.59 -13.68
CA GLN A 95 10.14 6.18 -14.01
C GLN A 95 10.60 5.32 -12.81
N TRP A 96 11.01 5.95 -11.72
CA TRP A 96 11.50 5.31 -10.50
C TRP A 96 10.40 4.99 -9.51
N THR A 97 9.20 5.54 -9.70
CA THR A 97 8.07 5.33 -8.80
C THR A 97 7.72 3.84 -8.66
N LYS A 98 7.41 3.42 -7.43
CA LYS A 98 6.99 2.05 -7.11
C LYS A 98 5.52 2.01 -6.69
N PRO A 99 4.56 2.07 -7.60
CA PRO A 99 3.15 1.87 -7.28
C PRO A 99 2.83 0.39 -7.08
N GLY A 100 1.79 0.10 -6.33
CA GLY A 100 1.31 -1.27 -6.14
C GLY A 100 0.38 -1.42 -4.96
N ILE A 101 0.43 -2.58 -4.34
CA ILE A 101 -0.35 -2.93 -3.15
C ILE A 101 0.56 -3.63 -2.15
N MET A 102 0.19 -3.53 -0.86
CA MET A 102 1.02 -4.05 0.23
C MET A 102 0.16 -4.58 1.37
N MET A 103 0.65 -5.64 2.01
CA MET A 103 0.26 -6.10 3.33
C MET A 103 1.47 -6.06 4.25
N ARG A 104 1.36 -5.38 5.41
CA ARG A 104 2.49 -5.21 6.36
C ARG A 104 2.06 -5.38 7.80
N LYS A 105 2.95 -5.95 8.61
CA LYS A 105 2.65 -6.31 10.00
C LYS A 105 2.40 -5.09 10.87
N THR A 106 3.24 -4.05 10.76
CA THR A 106 3.16 -2.80 11.53
C THR A 106 3.39 -1.61 10.61
N LEU A 107 3.18 -0.40 11.13
CA LEU A 107 3.47 0.85 10.42
C LEU A 107 4.91 1.36 10.65
N ASP A 108 5.78 0.54 11.26
CA ASP A 108 7.19 0.84 11.41
C ASP A 108 7.90 0.69 10.05
N ALA A 109 8.90 1.52 9.80
CA ALA A 109 9.63 1.52 8.52
C ALA A 109 10.31 0.19 8.20
N ASP A 110 10.74 -0.57 9.20
CA ASP A 110 11.42 -1.85 9.10
C ASP A 110 10.50 -3.08 9.23
N SER A 111 9.17 -2.86 9.14
CA SER A 111 8.15 -3.90 9.30
C SER A 111 8.27 -5.02 8.28
N PRO A 112 7.99 -6.29 8.65
CA PRO A 112 7.73 -7.35 7.69
C PRO A 112 6.59 -6.96 6.75
N HIS A 113 6.72 -7.29 5.46
CA HIS A 113 5.69 -7.01 4.46
C HIS A 113 5.77 -7.94 3.26
N ALA A 114 4.64 -8.11 2.57
CA ALA A 114 4.55 -8.61 1.22
C ALA A 114 3.87 -7.55 0.35
N SER A 115 4.38 -7.33 -0.85
CA SER A 115 3.90 -6.28 -1.75
C SER A 115 3.96 -6.74 -3.19
N VAL A 116 2.96 -6.42 -3.98
CA VAL A 116 3.00 -6.49 -5.44
C VAL A 116 3.24 -5.09 -5.96
N LEU A 117 4.42 -4.83 -6.49
CA LEU A 117 4.84 -3.51 -6.96
C LEU A 117 5.16 -3.54 -8.45
N LEU A 118 4.91 -2.43 -9.12
CA LEU A 118 5.54 -2.14 -10.39
C LEU A 118 6.88 -1.44 -10.10
N LEU A 119 7.97 -2.08 -10.51
CA LEU A 119 9.32 -1.58 -10.33
C LEU A 119 9.73 -0.67 -11.49
N PRO A 120 10.84 0.08 -11.34
CA PRO A 120 11.45 0.81 -12.45
C PRO A 120 11.56 -0.04 -13.72
N HIS A 121 11.41 0.60 -14.87
CA HIS A 121 11.25 -0.08 -16.16
C HIS A 121 10.00 -0.97 -16.27
N TRP A 122 9.02 -0.76 -15.35
CA TRP A 122 7.67 -1.34 -15.40
C TRP A 122 7.64 -2.87 -15.34
N LYS A 123 8.52 -3.44 -14.57
CA LYS A 123 8.47 -4.86 -14.22
C LYS A 123 7.55 -5.07 -13.03
N GLY A 124 6.68 -6.05 -13.08
CA GLY A 124 5.90 -6.45 -11.91
C GLY A 124 6.71 -7.37 -11.02
N ALA A 125 6.68 -7.16 -9.72
CA ALA A 125 7.42 -7.97 -8.76
C ALA A 125 6.64 -8.24 -7.48
N LEU A 126 6.88 -9.41 -6.89
CA LEU A 126 6.58 -9.69 -5.50
C LEU A 126 7.79 -9.26 -4.67
N VAL A 127 7.61 -8.25 -3.83
CA VAL A 127 8.64 -7.70 -2.94
C VAL A 127 8.27 -8.02 -1.50
N SER A 128 9.22 -8.50 -0.71
CA SER A 128 8.93 -8.94 0.66
C SER A 128 10.07 -8.64 1.63
N ARG A 129 9.72 -8.36 2.89
CA ARG A 129 10.62 -8.38 4.05
C ARG A 129 10.10 -9.42 5.03
N LEU A 130 10.86 -10.49 5.23
CA LEU A 130 10.41 -11.65 6.00
C LEU A 130 10.35 -11.39 7.50
N SER A 131 11.25 -10.56 8.01
CA SER A 131 11.36 -10.23 9.43
C SER A 131 11.74 -8.76 9.61
N LYS A 132 11.39 -8.20 10.77
CA LYS A 132 11.70 -6.81 11.13
C LYS A 132 13.18 -6.49 10.93
N GLY A 133 13.48 -5.41 10.23
CA GLY A 133 14.82 -4.89 9.99
C GLY A 133 15.71 -5.73 9.06
N LYS A 134 15.17 -6.79 8.43
CA LYS A 134 15.91 -7.57 7.43
C LYS A 134 15.80 -6.94 6.04
N PRO A 135 16.76 -7.21 5.14
CA PRO A 135 16.68 -6.75 3.77
C PRO A 135 15.43 -7.28 3.05
N THR A 136 14.87 -6.48 2.15
CA THR A 136 13.82 -6.94 1.24
C THR A 136 14.37 -7.91 0.19
N GLN A 137 13.51 -8.83 -0.21
CA GLN A 137 13.72 -9.76 -1.32
C GLN A 137 12.79 -9.36 -2.46
N VAL A 138 13.26 -9.48 -3.68
CA VAL A 138 12.52 -9.14 -4.90
C VAL A 138 12.45 -10.37 -5.79
N SER A 139 11.24 -10.77 -6.15
CA SER A 139 11.00 -11.77 -7.20
C SER A 139 10.52 -11.02 -8.45
N GLU A 140 11.37 -10.93 -9.47
CA GLU A 140 11.05 -10.26 -10.73
C GLU A 140 10.42 -11.24 -11.73
N ILE A 141 9.41 -10.76 -12.47
CA ILE A 141 8.90 -11.49 -13.61
C ILE A 141 9.70 -11.07 -14.84
N THR A 142 10.38 -12.05 -15.43
CA THR A 142 11.13 -11.84 -16.65
C THR A 142 10.28 -11.98 -17.90
N ASP A 143 9.11 -12.63 -17.79
CA ASP A 143 8.28 -12.95 -18.97
C ASP A 143 6.78 -12.89 -18.67
N LEU A 144 6.12 -11.80 -19.11
CA LEU A 144 4.65 -11.69 -19.08
C LEU A 144 3.97 -12.21 -20.35
N GLY A 145 4.76 -12.83 -21.28
CA GLY A 145 4.30 -13.27 -22.58
C GLY A 145 4.18 -12.11 -23.60
N GLU A 146 4.33 -12.42 -24.87
CA GLU A 146 4.36 -11.44 -25.98
C GLU A 146 3.06 -10.63 -26.15
N ASN A 147 1.96 -11.10 -25.58
CA ASN A 147 0.65 -10.42 -25.65
C ASN A 147 0.44 -9.32 -24.60
N HIS A 148 1.30 -9.22 -23.60
CA HIS A 148 1.27 -8.11 -22.65
C HIS A 148 2.19 -7.04 -23.18
N ILE A 149 1.61 -6.05 -23.87
CA ILE A 149 2.28 -5.00 -24.65
C ILE A 149 3.47 -4.42 -23.89
N ILE A 150 4.61 -5.04 -24.01
CA ILE A 150 5.90 -4.47 -23.66
C ILE A 150 6.36 -3.67 -24.88
N LYS A 151 5.74 -2.52 -25.12
CA LYS A 151 6.37 -1.56 -26.03
C LYS A 151 7.61 -1.03 -25.33
N LYS A 152 8.77 -1.50 -25.75
CA LYS A 152 10.09 -1.07 -25.25
C LYS A 152 10.35 -1.42 -23.77
N ASN A 153 10.12 -2.68 -23.33
CA ASN A 153 10.36 -3.16 -21.97
C ASN A 153 9.59 -2.38 -20.88
N ARG A 154 8.40 -1.91 -21.13
CA ARG A 154 7.56 -1.18 -20.19
C ARG A 154 6.17 -1.80 -20.08
N LEU A 155 5.74 -2.07 -18.85
CA LEU A 155 4.32 -2.36 -18.60
C LEU A 155 3.52 -1.09 -18.93
N SER A 156 2.49 -1.23 -19.75
CA SER A 156 1.58 -0.12 -19.99
C SER A 156 0.55 -0.04 -18.87
N THR A 157 0.27 1.14 -18.37
CA THR A 157 -0.88 1.37 -17.50
C THR A 157 -2.10 1.68 -18.35
N PRO A 158 -3.31 1.35 -17.89
CA PRO A 158 -3.63 0.79 -16.55
C PRO A 158 -3.21 -0.67 -16.41
N TYR A 159 -2.83 -1.09 -15.19
CA TYR A 159 -2.44 -2.46 -14.87
C TYR A 159 -3.00 -2.92 -13.54
N TRP A 160 -3.45 -4.17 -13.46
CA TRP A 160 -4.05 -4.73 -12.28
C TRP A 160 -3.03 -5.50 -11.43
N VAL A 161 -3.14 -5.34 -10.12
CA VAL A 161 -2.32 -6.00 -9.11
C VAL A 161 -3.21 -6.65 -8.07
N ARG A 162 -2.85 -7.86 -7.61
CA ARG A 162 -3.55 -8.59 -6.57
C ARG A 162 -2.56 -9.26 -5.63
N LEU A 163 -2.82 -9.17 -4.33
CA LEU A 163 -2.10 -9.86 -3.29
C LEU A 163 -3.09 -10.62 -2.42
N ILE A 164 -2.87 -11.91 -2.27
CA ILE A 164 -3.71 -12.81 -1.46
C ILE A 164 -2.90 -13.27 -0.27
N ARG A 165 -3.47 -13.18 0.92
CA ARG A 165 -2.98 -13.82 2.13
C ARG A 165 -3.87 -15.01 2.48
N PHE A 166 -3.26 -16.20 2.56
CA PHE A 166 -3.84 -17.40 3.13
C PHE A 166 -2.89 -17.93 4.20
N ARG A 167 -3.32 -17.93 5.48
CA ARG A 167 -2.46 -18.21 6.64
C ARG A 167 -1.21 -17.30 6.64
N ASN A 168 -0.03 -17.89 6.55
CA ASN A 168 1.26 -17.18 6.46
C ASN A 168 1.77 -17.02 5.02
N THR A 169 1.05 -17.55 4.04
CA THR A 169 1.43 -17.50 2.64
C THR A 169 0.83 -16.27 1.97
N PHE A 170 1.66 -15.51 1.30
CA PHE A 170 1.29 -14.32 0.52
C PHE A 170 1.59 -14.60 -0.96
N THR A 171 0.56 -14.57 -1.80
CA THR A 171 0.68 -14.84 -3.22
C THR A 171 0.34 -13.60 -4.04
N GLY A 172 1.27 -13.19 -4.89
CA GLY A 172 1.14 -12.03 -5.76
C GLY A 172 0.70 -12.40 -7.17
N TYR A 173 -0.13 -11.55 -7.76
CA TYR A 173 -0.63 -11.72 -9.13
C TYR A 173 -0.62 -10.39 -9.88
N LEU A 174 -0.49 -10.48 -11.20
CA LEU A 174 -0.65 -9.39 -12.15
C LEU A 174 -1.67 -9.75 -13.22
N SER A 175 -2.34 -8.71 -13.77
CA SER A 175 -3.26 -8.86 -14.89
C SER A 175 -3.29 -7.58 -15.74
N SER A 176 -3.46 -7.73 -17.05
CA SER A 176 -3.62 -6.60 -17.97
C SER A 176 -5.08 -6.14 -18.09
N ASP A 177 -6.04 -7.02 -17.78
CA ASP A 177 -7.48 -6.81 -17.99
C ASP A 177 -8.34 -6.96 -16.72
N GLY A 178 -7.76 -7.50 -15.63
CA GLY A 178 -8.46 -7.77 -14.38
C GLY A 178 -9.19 -9.12 -14.34
N ASN A 179 -9.16 -9.90 -15.41
CA ASN A 179 -9.79 -11.21 -15.53
C ASN A 179 -8.75 -12.33 -15.56
N ASP A 180 -7.78 -12.23 -16.45
CA ASP A 180 -6.71 -13.22 -16.59
C ASP A 180 -5.55 -12.84 -15.66
N TRP A 181 -5.33 -13.67 -14.63
CA TRP A 181 -4.35 -13.40 -13.58
C TRP A 181 -3.13 -14.31 -13.70
N LYS A 182 -1.96 -13.72 -13.81
CA LYS A 182 -0.68 -14.43 -13.76
C LYS A 182 -0.10 -14.33 -12.36
N GLN A 183 0.13 -15.49 -11.72
CA GLN A 183 0.87 -15.54 -10.45
C GLN A 183 2.33 -15.17 -10.70
N ILE A 184 2.86 -14.30 -9.83
CA ILE A 184 4.25 -13.79 -9.92
C ILE A 184 5.15 -14.32 -8.82
N GLY A 185 4.58 -14.98 -7.84
CA GLY A 185 5.33 -15.58 -6.76
C GLY A 185 4.47 -15.80 -5.53
N SER A 186 5.04 -16.54 -4.60
CA SER A 186 4.46 -16.80 -3.29
C SER A 186 5.55 -16.80 -2.25
N ILE A 187 5.26 -16.29 -1.04
CA ILE A 187 6.22 -16.18 0.05
C ILE A 187 5.54 -16.41 1.40
N GLU A 188 6.23 -17.03 2.33
CA GLU A 188 5.75 -17.22 3.71
C GLU A 188 6.32 -16.15 4.63
N ILE A 189 5.42 -15.45 5.35
CA ILE A 189 5.78 -14.42 6.33
C ILE A 189 4.90 -14.58 7.57
N SER A 190 5.50 -14.72 8.74
CA SER A 190 4.77 -14.74 10.01
C SER A 190 4.40 -13.33 10.46
N MET A 191 3.24 -12.83 9.99
CA MET A 191 2.76 -11.48 10.32
C MET A 191 1.85 -11.42 11.55
N GLY A 192 1.38 -12.56 12.07
CA GLY A 192 0.31 -12.60 13.08
C GLY A 192 -1.08 -12.42 12.46
N SER A 193 -2.11 -12.32 13.29
CA SER A 193 -3.50 -12.21 12.81
C SER A 193 -3.88 -10.82 12.35
N THR A 194 -3.33 -9.77 12.99
CA THR A 194 -3.63 -8.36 12.68
C THR A 194 -2.50 -7.74 11.87
N PHE A 195 -2.83 -7.01 10.82
CA PHE A 195 -1.88 -6.37 9.91
C PHE A 195 -2.54 -5.20 9.19
N TYR A 196 -1.79 -4.48 8.37
CA TYR A 196 -2.27 -3.38 7.55
C TYR A 196 -2.19 -3.73 6.07
N VAL A 197 -3.24 -3.37 5.33
CA VAL A 197 -3.33 -3.57 3.89
C VAL A 197 -3.50 -2.21 3.21
N GLY A 198 -2.88 -1.99 2.05
CA GLY A 198 -3.01 -0.68 1.42
C GLY A 198 -2.21 -0.42 0.17
N LEU A 199 -2.15 0.86 -0.16
CA LEU A 199 -1.65 1.44 -1.40
C LEU A 199 -0.42 2.31 -1.10
N PRO A 200 0.78 1.97 -1.58
CA PRO A 200 1.97 2.78 -1.41
C PRO A 200 2.15 3.81 -2.53
N ALA A 201 2.78 4.94 -2.19
CA ALA A 201 3.31 5.92 -3.14
C ALA A 201 4.75 6.31 -2.74
N CYS A 202 5.73 5.89 -3.54
CA CYS A 202 7.15 6.14 -3.34
C CYS A 202 7.77 6.69 -4.61
N SER A 203 8.42 7.84 -4.53
CA SER A 203 9.09 8.49 -5.67
C SER A 203 10.44 7.86 -6.02
N GLN A 204 11.10 7.24 -5.05
CA GLN A 204 12.52 6.86 -5.05
C GLN A 204 13.48 8.04 -5.30
N LEU A 205 13.04 9.25 -5.06
CA LEU A 205 13.82 10.47 -5.23
C LEU A 205 13.62 11.36 -4.00
N ASN A 206 14.71 11.84 -3.42
CA ASN A 206 14.67 12.80 -2.32
C ASN A 206 14.16 14.16 -2.80
N ASN A 207 13.32 14.79 -2.00
CA ASN A 207 12.72 16.10 -2.26
C ASN A 207 11.90 16.18 -3.56
N VAL A 208 11.39 15.03 -4.04
CA VAL A 208 10.52 14.95 -5.21
C VAL A 208 9.33 14.07 -4.88
N THR A 209 8.12 14.59 -4.99
CA THR A 209 6.91 13.78 -4.85
C THR A 209 6.54 13.10 -6.15
N THR A 210 5.80 12.01 -6.03
CA THR A 210 5.13 11.33 -7.14
C THR A 210 3.65 11.21 -6.85
N THR A 211 2.82 11.27 -7.88
CA THR A 211 1.39 10.99 -7.75
C THR A 211 1.05 9.65 -8.35
N VAL A 212 0.43 8.78 -7.56
CA VAL A 212 -0.11 7.50 -8.02
C VAL A 212 -1.62 7.51 -7.93
N THR A 213 -2.31 7.06 -8.97
CA THR A 213 -3.77 6.94 -9.00
C THR A 213 -4.16 5.48 -9.13
N TYR A 214 -5.07 5.07 -8.24
CA TYR A 214 -5.64 3.72 -8.22
C TYR A 214 -7.15 3.80 -8.36
N ASP A 215 -7.74 2.85 -9.11
CA ASP A 215 -9.17 2.59 -9.07
C ASP A 215 -9.45 1.10 -8.87
N SER A 216 -10.74 0.75 -8.83
CA SER A 216 -11.17 -0.64 -8.62
C SER A 216 -10.49 -1.30 -7.42
N VAL A 217 -10.21 -0.51 -6.38
CA VAL A 217 -9.60 -0.98 -5.13
C VAL A 217 -10.64 -1.80 -4.38
N SER A 218 -10.30 -3.05 -4.09
CA SER A 218 -11.20 -3.99 -3.41
C SER A 218 -10.45 -4.80 -2.36
N ILE A 219 -11.08 -4.93 -1.18
CA ILE A 219 -10.63 -5.77 -0.06
C ILE A 219 -11.81 -6.66 0.35
N PRO A 220 -12.10 -7.77 -0.40
CA PRO A 220 -13.33 -8.55 -0.24
C PRO A 220 -13.52 -9.23 1.11
N SER A 221 -12.48 -9.43 1.87
CA SER A 221 -12.55 -10.07 3.19
C SER A 221 -12.63 -9.06 4.34
N TRP A 222 -12.94 -7.80 4.06
CA TRP A 222 -13.21 -6.83 5.09
C TRP A 222 -14.42 -7.28 5.93
N ARG A 223 -14.16 -7.89 7.07
CA ARG A 223 -15.10 -7.94 8.17
C ARG A 223 -14.63 -6.96 9.22
N THR A 224 -15.38 -5.88 9.42
CA THR A 224 -15.22 -5.07 10.62
C THR A 224 -15.34 -5.98 11.84
N PRO A 225 -14.45 -5.85 12.83
CA PRO A 225 -14.59 -6.57 14.09
C PRO A 225 -15.91 -6.21 14.79
#